data_f39ac3c9c041d5dfef1d483903f33b70
#
_entry.id   f39ac3c9c041d5dfef1d483903f33b70
#
_cell.length_a   1.000
_cell.length_b   1.000
_cell.length_c   1.000
_cell.angle_alpha   90.00
_cell.angle_beta   90.00
_cell.angle_gamma   90.00
#
_symmetry.space_group_name_H-M   'P 1'
#
loop_
_entity.id
_entity.type
_entity.pdbx_description
1 polymer ?
#
loop_
_entity_poly.entity_id
_entity_poly.type
_entity_poly.pdbx_seq_one_letter_code
_entity_poly.pdbx_strand_id
1 'polypeptide(L)'
;MIRRRVIVHGYVQGVFFRDSVRRLALRYDVNGWVTNRWDGTVEAVLEGESEAVERVVAFCREGPRGAQVESVDVSAEEPEGLSGFSVG
;
A
#
# COMPACT_ATOMS: atom_id res chain seq x y z
N MET A 1 -1.51 -14.40 -9.58
CA MET A 1 -1.94 -13.46 -8.52
C MET A 1 -1.02 -13.57 -7.33
N ILE A 2 -0.59 -12.45 -6.79
CA ILE A 2 0.24 -12.42 -5.59
C ILE A 2 -0.41 -11.51 -4.55
N ARG A 3 0.03 -11.64 -3.29
CA ARG A 3 -0.37 -10.76 -2.19
C ARG A 3 0.88 -10.29 -1.46
N ARG A 4 0.92 -9.00 -1.17
CA ARG A 4 2.00 -8.40 -0.36
C ARG A 4 1.38 -7.59 0.77
N ARG A 5 1.97 -7.70 1.95
CA ARG A 5 1.67 -6.80 3.06
C ARG A 5 2.81 -5.81 3.17
N VAL A 6 2.48 -4.54 3.29
CA VAL A 6 3.44 -3.45 3.29
C VAL A 6 3.23 -2.61 4.55
N ILE A 7 4.29 -2.38 5.30
CA ILE A 7 4.26 -1.47 6.46
C ILE A 7 5.24 -0.34 6.15
N VAL A 8 4.74 0.88 6.08
CA VAL A 8 5.53 2.06 5.72
C VAL A 8 5.82 2.87 6.97
N HIS A 9 7.10 3.12 7.23
CA HIS A 9 7.59 3.89 8.37
C HIS A 9 8.07 5.27 7.92
N GLY A 10 7.90 6.25 8.78
CA GLY A 10 8.34 7.61 8.53
C GLY A 10 7.24 8.63 8.75
N TYR A 11 7.36 9.79 8.11
CA TYR A 11 6.32 10.80 8.11
C TYR A 11 5.35 10.49 6.97
N VAL A 12 4.38 9.64 7.27
CA VAL A 12 3.51 9.04 6.24
C VAL A 12 2.01 9.20 6.52
N GLN A 13 1.63 9.63 7.72
CA GLN A 13 0.24 9.93 8.03
C GLN A 13 -0.04 11.41 7.87
N GLY A 14 -1.26 11.76 7.45
CA GLY A 14 -1.67 13.15 7.28
C GLY A 14 -1.11 13.81 6.02
N VAL A 15 -0.57 13.03 5.09
CA VAL A 15 0.06 13.53 3.85
C VAL A 15 -0.57 12.90 2.60
N PHE A 16 -1.81 12.45 2.69
CA PHE A 16 -2.57 11.83 1.60
C PHE A 16 -1.96 10.51 1.11
N PHE A 17 -1.22 9.83 1.95
CA PHE A 17 -0.58 8.56 1.58
C PHE A 17 -1.63 7.51 1.22
N ARG A 18 -2.64 7.35 2.08
CA ARG A 18 -3.71 6.35 1.87
C ARG A 18 -4.49 6.61 0.59
N ASP A 19 -4.84 7.86 0.32
CA ASP A 19 -5.59 8.23 -0.88
C ASP A 19 -4.75 7.97 -2.13
N SER A 20 -3.46 8.28 -2.09
CA SER A 20 -2.55 8.05 -3.20
C SER A 20 -2.39 6.55 -3.51
N VAL A 21 -2.27 5.72 -2.48
CA VAL A 21 -2.19 4.26 -2.64
C VAL A 21 -3.48 3.74 -3.27
N ARG A 22 -4.63 4.18 -2.76
CA ARG A 22 -5.92 3.76 -3.29
C ARG A 22 -6.07 4.11 -4.77
N ARG A 23 -5.74 5.34 -5.16
CA ARG A 23 -5.83 5.77 -6.55
C ARG A 23 -4.97 4.90 -7.45
N LEU A 24 -3.75 4.62 -7.03
CA LEU A 24 -2.83 3.82 -7.81
C LEU A 24 -3.30 2.37 -7.90
N ALA A 25 -3.78 1.82 -6.79
CA ALA A 25 -4.31 0.46 -6.76
C ALA A 25 -5.49 0.31 -7.72
N LEU A 26 -6.43 1.25 -7.71
CA LEU A 26 -7.56 1.22 -8.62
C LEU A 26 -7.12 1.32 -10.08
N ARG A 27 -6.11 2.13 -10.35
CA ARG A 27 -5.58 2.31 -11.70
C ARG A 27 -4.97 1.02 -12.27
N TYR A 28 -4.34 0.22 -11.43
CA TYR A 28 -3.65 -1.00 -11.85
C TYR A 28 -4.41 -2.28 -11.48
N ASP A 29 -5.68 -2.16 -11.11
CA ASP A 29 -6.51 -3.31 -10.73
C ASP A 29 -5.91 -4.12 -9.59
N VAL A 30 -5.32 -3.44 -8.63
CA VAL A 30 -4.84 -4.05 -7.39
C VAL A 30 -5.96 -3.98 -6.36
N ASN A 31 -6.29 -5.12 -5.77
CA ASN A 31 -7.31 -5.22 -4.73
C ASN A 31 -6.64 -5.23 -3.36
N GLY A 32 -7.37 -4.82 -2.34
CA GLY A 32 -6.84 -4.83 -0.99
C GLY A 32 -7.34 -3.69 -0.14
N TRP A 33 -6.47 -3.18 0.71
CA TRP A 33 -6.81 -2.07 1.60
C TRP A 33 -5.55 -1.36 2.09
N VAL A 34 -5.73 -0.14 2.60
CA VAL A 34 -4.67 0.64 3.24
C VAL A 34 -5.25 1.36 4.44
N THR A 35 -4.50 1.42 5.53
CA THR A 35 -4.94 2.06 6.76
C THR A 35 -3.76 2.69 7.51
N ASN A 36 -4.06 3.72 8.30
CA ASN A 36 -3.11 4.26 9.27
C ASN A 36 -3.14 3.39 10.52
N ARG A 37 -1.98 3.13 11.08
CA ARG A 37 -1.87 2.41 12.34
C ARG A 37 -1.65 3.39 13.49
N TRP A 38 -1.97 2.94 14.69
CA TRP A 38 -1.83 3.76 15.89
C TRP A 38 -0.37 4.13 16.18
N ASP A 39 0.59 3.37 15.67
CA ASP A 39 2.01 3.60 15.90
C ASP A 39 2.62 4.59 14.89
N GLY A 40 1.82 5.22 14.04
CA GLY A 40 2.28 6.20 13.07
C GLY A 40 2.61 5.62 11.71
N THR A 41 2.60 4.30 11.55
CA THR A 41 2.87 3.67 10.26
C THR A 41 1.61 3.61 9.39
N VAL A 42 1.82 3.33 8.11
CA VAL A 42 0.74 3.01 7.16
C VAL A 42 0.89 1.54 6.79
N GLU A 43 -0.21 0.81 6.86
CA GLU A 43 -0.24 -0.59 6.49
C GLU A 43 -1.12 -0.79 5.27
N ALA A 44 -0.65 -1.58 4.32
CA ALA A 44 -1.43 -1.93 3.12
C ALA A 44 -1.33 -3.42 2.84
N VAL A 45 -2.41 -3.96 2.30
CA VAL A 45 -2.44 -5.30 1.73
C VAL A 45 -2.81 -5.15 0.26
N LEU A 46 -2.02 -5.77 -0.60
CA LEU A 46 -2.11 -5.57 -2.05
C LEU A 46 -2.19 -6.94 -2.73
N GLU A 47 -3.26 -7.17 -3.48
CA GLU A 47 -3.45 -8.41 -4.24
C GLU A 47 -3.69 -8.10 -5.70
N GLY A 48 -3.12 -8.90 -6.59
CA GLY A 48 -3.34 -8.77 -8.02
C GLY A 48 -2.22 -9.37 -8.85
N GLU A 49 -2.15 -8.94 -10.10
CA GLU A 49 -1.07 -9.31 -10.98
C GLU A 49 0.26 -8.88 -10.38
N SER A 50 1.27 -9.72 -10.51
CA SER A 50 2.57 -9.49 -9.92
C SER A 50 3.14 -8.11 -10.27
N GLU A 51 3.14 -7.76 -11.56
CA GLU A 51 3.68 -6.48 -12.02
C GLU A 51 2.91 -5.30 -11.45
N ALA A 52 1.58 -5.40 -11.39
CA ALA A 52 0.75 -4.33 -10.84
C ALA A 52 0.99 -4.14 -9.34
N VAL A 53 1.05 -5.23 -8.58
CA VAL A 53 1.32 -5.16 -7.14
C VAL A 53 2.69 -4.56 -6.89
N GLU A 54 3.71 -4.97 -7.66
CA GLU A 54 5.06 -4.42 -7.49
C GLU A 54 5.13 -2.92 -7.80
N ARG A 55 4.30 -2.41 -8.71
CA ARG A 55 4.21 -0.97 -8.97
C ARG A 55 3.68 -0.22 -7.76
N VAL A 56 2.67 -0.76 -7.09
CA VAL A 56 2.11 -0.12 -5.89
C VAL A 56 3.11 -0.20 -4.74
N VAL A 57 3.82 -1.33 -4.60
CA VAL A 57 4.87 -1.46 -3.59
C VAL A 57 5.97 -0.44 -3.83
N ALA A 58 6.40 -0.26 -5.08
CA ALA A 58 7.43 0.72 -5.44
C ALA A 58 6.99 2.14 -5.06
N PHE A 59 5.72 2.47 -5.30
CA PHE A 59 5.18 3.75 -4.88
C PHE A 59 5.25 3.93 -3.36
N CYS A 60 4.93 2.87 -2.60
CA CYS A 60 4.99 2.94 -1.15
C CYS A 60 6.40 3.24 -0.63
N ARG A 61 7.42 2.82 -1.35
CA ARG A 61 8.81 3.11 -0.96
C ARG A 61 9.16 4.58 -1.15
N GLU A 62 8.49 5.25 -2.06
CA GLU A 62 8.73 6.67 -2.36
C GLU A 62 7.74 7.56 -1.64
N GLY A 63 6.47 7.19 -1.66
CA GLY A 63 5.38 7.97 -1.08
C GLY A 63 4.97 9.15 -1.94
N PRO A 64 3.85 9.79 -1.58
CA PRO A 64 3.39 10.99 -2.26
C PRO A 64 4.23 12.19 -1.84
N ARG A 65 4.04 13.30 -2.56
CA ARG A 65 4.65 14.57 -2.22
C ARG A 65 4.27 14.96 -0.78
N GLY A 66 5.27 15.34 0.00
CA GLY A 66 5.06 15.69 1.40
C GLY A 66 5.31 14.56 2.39
N ALA A 67 5.35 13.32 1.91
CA ALA A 67 5.72 12.20 2.76
C ALA A 67 7.23 12.06 2.84
N GLN A 68 7.70 11.48 3.94
CA GLN A 68 9.10 11.09 4.10
C GLN A 68 9.11 9.64 4.55
N VAL A 69 9.43 8.74 3.61
CA VAL A 69 9.48 7.32 3.88
C VAL A 69 10.87 6.97 4.39
N GLU A 70 10.95 6.44 5.60
CA GLU A 70 12.21 6.03 6.21
C GLU A 70 12.54 4.60 5.87
N SER A 71 11.56 3.72 5.92
CA SER A 71 11.73 2.31 5.60
C SER A 71 10.39 1.68 5.26
N VAL A 72 10.44 0.56 4.57
CA VAL A 72 9.25 -0.20 4.18
C VAL A 72 9.52 -1.68 4.43
N ASP A 73 8.62 -2.31 5.17
CA ASP A 73 8.66 -3.76 5.37
C ASP A 73 7.66 -4.39 4.41
N VAL A 74 8.13 -5.30 3.58
CA VAL A 74 7.29 -6.00 2.61
C VAL A 74 7.35 -7.49 2.89
N SER A 75 6.19 -8.12 3.04
CA SER A 75 6.11 -9.56 3.23
C SER A 75 5.13 -10.19 2.24
N ALA A 76 5.48 -11.39 1.79
CA ALA A 76 4.62 -12.18 0.92
C ALA A 76 3.61 -12.94 1.76
N GLU A 77 2.37 -12.99 1.28
CA GLU A 77 1.29 -13.73 1.93
C GLU A 77 0.50 -14.49 0.87
N GLU A 78 -0.31 -15.44 1.30
CA GLU A 78 -1.21 -16.15 0.40
C GLU A 78 -2.37 -15.24 0.02
N PRO A 79 -2.72 -15.13 -1.28
CA PRO A 79 -3.88 -14.38 -1.70
C PRO A 79 -5.17 -14.93 -1.09
N GLU A 80 -6.07 -14.01 -0.74
CA GLU A 80 -7.38 -14.35 -0.17
C GLU A 80 -8.53 -14.11 -1.15
N GLY A 81 -8.25 -13.50 -2.30
CA GLY A 81 -9.28 -13.18 -3.27
C GLY A 81 -10.05 -11.91 -2.93
N LEU A 82 -9.36 -10.91 -2.40
CA LEU A 82 -9.98 -9.63 -2.07
C LEU A 82 -10.53 -8.95 -3.33
N SER A 83 -11.61 -8.20 -3.16
CA SER A 83 -12.26 -7.47 -4.23
C SER A 83 -12.35 -5.99 -3.86
N GLY A 84 -11.98 -5.12 -4.80
CA GLY A 84 -11.98 -3.68 -4.56
C GLY A 84 -10.81 -3.21 -3.71
N PHE A 85 -10.78 -1.92 -3.42
CA PHE A 85 -9.73 -1.33 -2.60
C PHE A 85 -10.34 -0.35 -1.60
N SER A 86 -10.15 -0.63 -0.33
CA SER A 86 -10.73 0.18 0.74
C SER A 86 -9.66 0.93 1.53
N VAL A 87 -10.08 2.05 2.14
CA VAL A 87 -9.25 2.89 3.00
C VAL A 87 -9.84 2.89 4.38
N GLY A 88 -9.03 2.52 5.35
CA GLY A 88 -9.43 2.53 6.76
C GLY A 88 -8.95 3.76 7.51
#